data_2fb3f2aef821d365b5b200bb9d95a5ae
#
_entry.id   2fb3f2aef821d365b5b200bb9d95a5ae
#
_cell.length_a   1.000
_cell.length_b   1.000
_cell.length_c   1.000
_cell.angle_alpha   90.00
_cell.angle_beta   90.00
_cell.angle_gamma   90.00
#
_symmetry.space_group_name_H-M   'P 1'
#
loop_
_entity.id
_entity.type
_entity.pdbx_description
1 polymer ?
#
loop_
_entity_poly.entity_id
_entity_poly.type
_entity_poly.pdbx_seq_one_letter_code
_entity_poly.pdbx_strand_id
1 'polypeptide(L)'
;MKIYIKKIEAFFFDFDGVITDNLVYVDEKGKESVSCSRADGLAFDVLRKLNKPSFIISTEKNSVVKIRANKLKIPVFQGVLNKVEVIKKYP
;
A
#
# COMPACT_ATOMS: atom_id res chain seq x y z
N MET A 1 -4.86 -10.72 19.88
CA MET A 1 -5.87 -10.98 18.82
C MET A 1 -5.40 -12.10 17.92
N LYS A 2 -6.21 -13.12 17.72
CA LYS A 2 -5.90 -14.18 16.75
C LYS A 2 -6.40 -13.79 15.37
N ILE A 3 -5.53 -13.84 14.37
CA ILE A 3 -5.89 -13.61 12.98
C ILE A 3 -5.92 -14.96 12.26
N TYR A 4 -7.08 -15.31 11.72
CA TYR A 4 -7.24 -16.55 10.95
C TYR A 4 -7.04 -16.24 9.47
N ILE A 5 -5.79 -16.30 9.01
CA ILE A 5 -5.40 -15.93 7.64
C ILE A 5 -6.20 -16.71 6.59
N LYS A 6 -6.56 -17.96 6.86
CA LYS A 6 -7.34 -18.77 5.93
C LYS A 6 -8.71 -18.18 5.60
N LYS A 7 -9.27 -17.37 6.51
CA LYS A 7 -10.58 -16.71 6.32
C LYS A 7 -10.49 -15.34 5.68
N ILE A 8 -9.27 -14.81 5.53
CA ILE A 8 -9.04 -13.50 4.90
C ILE A 8 -8.82 -13.72 3.41
N GLU A 9 -9.62 -13.04 2.58
CA GLU A 9 -9.54 -13.16 1.12
C GLU A 9 -8.55 -12.20 0.49
N ALA A 10 -8.38 -10.99 1.08
CA ALA A 10 -7.49 -9.97 0.56
C ALA A 10 -7.03 -9.02 1.67
N PHE A 11 -5.89 -8.37 1.44
CA PHE A 11 -5.35 -7.36 2.33
C PHE A 11 -5.28 -6.02 1.61
N PHE A 12 -5.76 -4.96 2.27
CA PHE A 12 -5.67 -3.59 1.79
C PHE A 12 -4.84 -2.78 2.76
N PHE A 13 -3.79 -2.13 2.25
CA PHE A 13 -2.86 -1.35 3.06
C PHE A 13 -2.94 0.12 2.69
N ASP A 14 -3.03 0.98 3.69
CA ASP A 14 -2.81 2.41 3.47
C ASP A 14 -1.35 2.64 3.07
N PHE A 15 -1.09 3.69 2.32
CA PHE A 15 0.28 4.04 1.94
C PHE A 15 0.94 4.90 3.02
N ASP A 16 0.35 6.06 3.33
CA ASP A 16 0.93 7.00 4.29
C ASP A 16 0.81 6.46 5.73
N GLY A 17 1.93 6.43 6.43
CA GLY A 17 2.00 5.93 7.79
C GLY A 17 2.01 4.42 7.95
N VAL A 18 1.78 3.66 6.87
CA VAL A 18 1.85 2.18 6.86
C VAL A 18 3.02 1.71 6.00
N ILE A 19 3.04 2.10 4.72
CA ILE A 19 4.16 1.80 3.82
C ILE A 19 5.29 2.82 4.01
N THR A 20 4.94 4.07 4.34
CA THR A 20 5.90 5.13 4.68
C THR A 20 5.93 5.37 6.19
N ASP A 21 6.87 6.21 6.62
CA ASP A 21 6.96 6.69 8.01
C ASP A 21 6.03 7.89 8.29
N ASN A 22 5.15 8.21 7.35
CA ASN A 22 4.22 9.35 7.41
C ASN A 22 4.90 10.73 7.41
N LEU A 23 6.18 10.79 7.02
CA LEU A 23 6.93 12.02 6.88
C LEU A 23 7.13 12.32 5.40
N VAL A 24 7.03 13.59 5.04
CA VAL A 24 7.25 14.06 3.68
C VAL A 24 8.43 15.01 3.65
N TYR A 25 9.38 14.75 2.77
CA TYR A 25 10.52 15.62 2.53
C TYR A 25 10.22 16.49 1.31
N VAL A 26 10.30 17.80 1.49
CA VAL A 26 10.00 18.75 0.41
C VAL A 26 11.23 19.60 0.15
N ASP A 27 11.69 19.64 -1.10
CA ASP A 27 12.83 20.50 -1.46
C ASP A 27 12.33 21.90 -1.88
N GLU A 28 13.28 22.81 -2.14
CA GLU A 28 12.97 24.21 -2.49
C GLU A 28 12.22 24.34 -3.83
N LYS A 29 12.22 23.30 -4.66
CA LYS A 29 11.50 23.26 -5.94
C LYS A 29 10.10 22.68 -5.79
N GLY A 30 9.72 22.31 -4.57
CA GLY A 30 8.42 21.69 -4.30
C GLY A 30 8.37 20.21 -4.57
N LYS A 31 9.49 19.57 -4.86
CA LYS A 31 9.54 18.12 -5.08
C LYS A 31 9.39 17.39 -3.75
N GLU A 32 8.46 16.46 -3.69
CA GLU A 32 8.21 15.66 -2.51
C GLU A 32 8.85 14.28 -2.60
N SER A 33 9.35 13.79 -1.48
CA SER A 33 9.85 12.43 -1.35
C SER A 33 9.42 11.81 -0.03
N VAL A 34 9.39 10.49 0.02
CA VAL A 34 9.01 9.73 1.21
C VAL A 34 9.99 8.59 1.45
N SER A 35 10.01 8.08 2.67
CA SER A 35 10.86 6.96 3.07
C SER A 35 9.99 5.71 3.26
N CYS A 36 10.43 4.58 2.70
CA CYS A 36 9.77 3.30 2.82
C CYS A 36 10.75 2.25 3.34
N SER A 37 10.23 1.20 3.97
CA SER A 37 11.05 0.12 4.49
C SER A 37 11.26 -1.00 3.46
N ARG A 38 12.50 -1.50 3.36
CA ARG A 38 12.80 -2.68 2.54
C ARG A 38 12.12 -3.95 3.08
N ALA A 39 11.81 -3.98 4.38
CA ALA A 39 11.15 -5.13 5.01
C ALA A 39 9.76 -5.40 4.42
N ASP A 40 9.11 -4.38 3.85
CA ASP A 40 7.80 -4.54 3.21
C ASP A 40 7.85 -5.55 2.07
N GLY A 41 8.95 -5.56 1.30
CA GLY A 41 9.12 -6.54 0.21
C GLY A 41 9.03 -7.97 0.69
N LEU A 42 9.65 -8.27 1.84
CA LEU A 42 9.61 -9.60 2.44
C LEU A 42 8.19 -9.95 2.90
N ALA A 43 7.49 -9.00 3.52
CA ALA A 43 6.13 -9.23 4.00
C ALA A 43 5.19 -9.55 2.84
N PHE A 44 5.26 -8.79 1.74
CA PHE A 44 4.42 -9.03 0.57
C PHE A 44 4.78 -10.33 -0.15
N ASP A 45 6.06 -10.74 -0.13
CA ASP A 45 6.47 -12.04 -0.66
C ASP A 45 5.82 -13.19 0.13
N VAL A 46 5.75 -13.07 1.45
CA VAL A 46 5.07 -14.06 2.30
C VAL A 46 3.59 -14.16 1.94
N LEU A 47 2.92 -13.01 1.78
CA LEU A 47 1.50 -12.99 1.43
C LEU A 47 1.25 -13.64 0.06
N ARG A 48 2.14 -13.41 -0.92
CA ARG A 48 2.04 -14.07 -2.22
C ARG A 48 2.19 -15.59 -2.11
N LYS A 49 3.11 -16.07 -1.28
CA LYS A 49 3.29 -17.51 -1.05
C LYS A 49 2.09 -18.15 -0.39
N LEU A 50 1.34 -17.38 0.39
CA LEU A 50 0.09 -17.82 1.02
C LEU A 50 -1.12 -17.67 0.09
N ASN A 51 -0.91 -17.24 -1.16
CA ASN A 51 -1.97 -16.96 -2.14
C ASN A 51 -2.97 -15.91 -1.62
N LYS A 52 -2.49 -14.92 -0.91
CA LYS A 52 -3.31 -13.82 -0.39
C LYS A 52 -3.05 -12.55 -1.19
N PRO A 53 -4.00 -12.09 -2.01
CA PRO A 53 -3.82 -10.85 -2.75
C PRO A 53 -3.70 -9.66 -1.81
N SER A 54 -2.80 -8.75 -2.16
CA SER A 54 -2.52 -7.54 -1.39
C SER A 54 -2.62 -6.33 -2.29
N PHE A 55 -3.14 -5.24 -1.76
CA PHE A 55 -3.35 -4.00 -2.49
C PHE A 55 -2.93 -2.81 -1.63
N ILE A 56 -2.41 -1.77 -2.26
CA ILE A 56 -2.24 -0.47 -1.61
C ILE A 56 -3.44 0.40 -1.99
N ILE A 57 -4.00 1.11 -1.04
CA ILE A 57 -5.09 2.04 -1.26
C ILE A 57 -4.73 3.38 -0.64
N SER A 58 -4.81 4.47 -1.42
CA SER A 58 -4.34 5.78 -1.01
C SER A 58 -5.21 6.90 -1.55
N THR A 59 -5.38 7.95 -0.75
CA THR A 59 -5.98 9.20 -1.23
C THR A 59 -4.98 10.03 -2.03
N GLU A 60 -3.68 9.74 -1.91
CA GLU A 60 -2.60 10.48 -2.56
C GLU A 60 -2.57 10.23 -4.06
N LYS A 61 -2.34 11.29 -4.83
CA LYS A 61 -2.23 11.22 -6.30
C LYS A 61 -0.78 11.27 -6.78
N ASN A 62 0.18 11.49 -5.88
CA ASN A 62 1.58 11.59 -6.23
C ASN A 62 2.09 10.25 -6.79
N SER A 63 2.87 10.32 -7.88
CA SER A 63 3.41 9.15 -8.57
C SER A 63 4.32 8.28 -7.68
N VAL A 64 4.84 8.81 -6.58
CA VAL A 64 5.69 8.04 -5.65
C VAL A 64 4.96 6.80 -5.11
N VAL A 65 3.66 6.88 -4.92
CA VAL A 65 2.84 5.75 -4.46
C VAL A 65 2.91 4.61 -5.48
N LYS A 66 2.66 4.94 -6.75
CA LYS A 66 2.67 3.96 -7.85
C LYS A 66 4.07 3.36 -8.05
N ILE A 67 5.10 4.20 -7.98
CA ILE A 67 6.49 3.74 -8.14
C ILE A 67 6.84 2.73 -7.07
N ARG A 68 6.49 3.00 -5.81
CA ARG A 68 6.76 2.07 -4.71
C ARG A 68 5.95 0.80 -4.82
N ALA A 69 4.67 0.91 -5.18
CA ALA A 69 3.79 -0.25 -5.38
C ALA A 69 4.34 -1.17 -6.49
N ASN A 70 4.85 -0.59 -7.58
CA ASN A 70 5.45 -1.37 -8.66
C ASN A 70 6.69 -2.15 -8.18
N LYS A 71 7.53 -1.53 -7.35
CA LYS A 71 8.69 -2.23 -6.77
C LYS A 71 8.28 -3.35 -5.83
N LEU A 72 7.20 -3.17 -5.09
CA LEU A 72 6.65 -4.20 -4.21
C LEU A 72 5.85 -5.25 -4.98
N LYS A 73 5.58 -5.02 -6.27
CA LYS A 73 4.81 -5.89 -7.16
C LYS A 73 3.38 -6.09 -6.67
N ILE A 74 2.77 -5.02 -6.17
CA ILE A 74 1.38 -5.05 -5.71
C ILE A 74 0.56 -3.98 -6.42
N PRO A 75 -0.71 -4.25 -6.71
CA PRO A 75 -1.60 -3.25 -7.30
C PRO A 75 -1.87 -2.10 -6.35
N VAL A 76 -2.14 -0.93 -6.89
CA VAL A 76 -2.44 0.27 -6.11
C VAL A 76 -3.68 0.96 -6.64
N PHE A 77 -4.53 1.42 -5.72
CA PHE A 77 -5.66 2.30 -5.98
C PHE A 77 -5.30 3.67 -5.43
N GLN A 78 -5.04 4.63 -6.32
CA GLN A 78 -4.64 5.99 -5.95
C GLN A 78 -5.79 6.98 -6.09
N GLY A 79 -5.66 8.11 -5.39
CA GLY A 79 -6.64 9.19 -5.47
C GLY A 79 -8.02 8.77 -4.99
N VAL A 80 -8.08 7.78 -4.11
CA VAL A 80 -9.34 7.21 -3.61
C VAL A 80 -9.92 8.12 -2.53
N LEU A 81 -11.12 8.65 -2.76
CA LEU A 81 -11.80 9.48 -1.78
C LEU A 81 -12.55 8.65 -0.73
N ASN A 82 -13.08 7.50 -1.14
CA ASN A 82 -13.81 6.60 -0.25
C ASN A 82 -13.23 5.19 -0.35
N LYS A 83 -12.36 4.86 0.60
CA LYS A 83 -11.67 3.58 0.63
C LYS A 83 -12.63 2.41 0.85
N VAL A 84 -13.67 2.62 1.64
CA VAL A 84 -14.66 1.57 1.94
C VAL A 84 -15.38 1.12 0.67
N GLU A 85 -15.74 2.06 -0.22
CA GLU A 85 -16.38 1.72 -1.49
C GLU A 85 -15.48 0.86 -2.37
N VAL A 86 -14.18 1.19 -2.44
CA VAL A 86 -13.23 0.42 -3.23
C VAL A 86 -13.13 -1.01 -2.70
N ILE A 87 -13.01 -1.16 -1.39
CA ILE A 87 -12.90 -2.47 -0.73
C ILE A 87 -14.17 -3.29 -0.97
N LYS A 88 -15.35 -2.67 -0.88
CA LYS A 88 -16.64 -3.36 -1.09
C LYS A 88 -16.82 -3.88 -2.52
N LYS A 89 -16.15 -3.24 -3.50
CA LYS A 89 -16.21 -3.67 -4.90
C LYS A 89 -15.28 -4.84 -5.21
N TYR A 90 -14.44 -5.23 -4.26
CA TYR A 90 -13.58 -6.39 -4.44
C TYR A 90 -14.43 -7.66 -4.49
N PRO A 91 -14.28 -8.48 -5.57
CA PRO A 91 -15.10 -9.66 -5.76
C PRO A 91 -14.79 -10.83 -4.79
#